data_95641fb4553ecf192cbdecb66a973ad1
#
_entry.id   95641fb4553ecf192cbdecb66a973ad1
#
_cell.length_a   1.000
_cell.length_b   1.000
_cell.length_c   1.000
_cell.angle_alpha   90.00
_cell.angle_beta   90.00
_cell.angle_gamma   90.00
#
_symmetry.space_group_name_H-M   'P 1'
#
loop_
_entity.id
_entity.type
_entity.pdbx_description
1 polymer ?
#
loop_
_entity_poly.entity_id
_entity_poly.type
_entity_poly.pdbx_seq_one_letter_code
_entity_poly.pdbx_strand_id
1 'polypeptide(L)'
;MTPRRFRKKSPRVDVIPLIDVLMVLILFFLTSMQFQDLRALNVTLPKIDSAGSNKISNQLVVSISREGEYFLNGNEDELVEIGKVFRSSAQLPRKPGVLVVADEDVPLKHVTEVVDLCRESGLGDFRLQSR
;
A
#
# COMPACT_ATOMS: atom_id res chain seq x y z
N MET A 1 34.63 14.00 -74.70
CA MET A 1 34.00 14.52 -73.45
C MET A 1 33.03 13.50 -72.88
N THR A 2 33.43 12.76 -71.89
CA THR A 2 32.56 11.74 -71.30
C THR A 2 31.74 12.39 -70.13
N PRO A 3 30.41 12.29 -70.07
CA PRO A 3 29.60 12.85 -69.01
C PRO A 3 29.88 12.10 -67.77
N ARG A 4 30.31 12.88 -66.74
CA ARG A 4 30.53 12.42 -65.39
C ARG A 4 29.17 12.09 -64.76
N ARG A 5 28.79 10.81 -64.64
CA ARG A 5 27.59 10.36 -63.98
C ARG A 5 27.72 10.62 -62.50
N PHE A 6 26.98 11.60 -61.99
CA PHE A 6 26.80 11.84 -60.57
C PHE A 6 25.99 10.66 -60.02
N ARG A 7 26.64 9.81 -59.24
CA ARG A 7 25.99 8.73 -58.50
C ARG A 7 25.19 9.37 -57.37
N LYS A 8 23.87 9.45 -57.52
CA LYS A 8 22.97 9.85 -56.41
C LYS A 8 23.20 8.90 -55.26
N LYS A 9 23.80 9.36 -54.19
CA LYS A 9 23.81 8.64 -52.90
C LYS A 9 22.37 8.59 -52.42
N SER A 10 21.81 7.39 -52.27
CA SER A 10 20.54 7.19 -51.59
C SER A 10 20.66 7.71 -50.18
N PRO A 11 19.69 8.50 -49.68
CA PRO A 11 19.68 8.94 -48.30
C PRO A 11 19.60 7.70 -47.38
N ARG A 12 20.68 7.42 -46.70
CA ARG A 12 20.68 6.43 -45.62
C ARG A 12 20.15 7.13 -44.40
N VAL A 13 18.98 6.74 -43.97
CA VAL A 13 18.44 7.16 -42.65
C VAL A 13 19.20 6.38 -41.59
N ASP A 14 19.96 7.08 -40.80
CA ASP A 14 20.66 6.49 -39.67
C ASP A 14 19.66 6.30 -38.53
N VAL A 15 19.35 5.07 -38.18
CA VAL A 15 18.38 4.71 -37.12
C VAL A 15 19.01 4.64 -35.73
N ILE A 16 20.33 4.75 -35.63
CA ILE A 16 21.04 4.66 -34.36
C ILE A 16 20.60 5.76 -33.39
N PRO A 17 20.52 7.05 -33.80
CA PRO A 17 20.04 8.10 -32.88
C PRO A 17 18.58 7.91 -32.44
N LEU A 18 17.75 7.30 -33.26
CA LEU A 18 16.37 7.00 -32.97
C LEU A 18 16.24 5.95 -31.88
N ILE A 19 17.06 4.90 -31.95
CA ILE A 19 17.10 3.83 -30.94
C ILE A 19 17.57 4.39 -29.60
N ASP A 20 18.56 5.28 -29.59
CA ASP A 20 19.07 5.88 -28.37
C ASP A 20 17.99 6.70 -27.65
N VAL A 21 17.27 7.55 -28.36
CA VAL A 21 16.15 8.30 -27.80
C VAL A 21 15.05 7.37 -27.24
N LEU A 22 14.72 6.31 -27.95
CA LEU A 22 13.74 5.33 -27.48
C LEU A 22 14.20 4.62 -26.20
N MET A 23 15.47 4.23 -26.13
CA MET A 23 16.04 3.58 -24.95
C MET A 23 16.00 4.51 -23.72
N VAL A 24 16.37 5.77 -23.89
CA VAL A 24 16.31 6.76 -22.82
C VAL A 24 14.87 6.99 -22.33
N LEU A 25 13.91 7.07 -23.27
CA LEU A 25 12.50 7.20 -22.92
C LEU A 25 11.97 5.98 -22.15
N ILE A 26 12.32 4.78 -22.58
CA ILE A 26 11.91 3.54 -21.88
C ILE A 26 12.50 3.51 -20.48
N LEU A 27 13.77 3.83 -20.30
CA LEU A 27 14.42 3.90 -19.00
C LEU A 27 13.77 4.96 -18.12
N PHE A 28 13.44 6.12 -18.67
CA PHE A 28 12.74 7.17 -17.96
C PHE A 28 11.35 6.72 -17.48
N PHE A 29 10.57 6.06 -18.33
CA PHE A 29 9.27 5.51 -17.94
C PHE A 29 9.40 4.42 -16.87
N LEU A 30 10.37 3.52 -17.00
CA LEU A 30 10.61 2.48 -16.01
C LEU A 30 10.96 3.07 -14.64
N THR A 31 11.83 4.07 -14.59
CA THR A 31 12.20 4.73 -13.33
C THR A 31 11.04 5.55 -12.76
N SER A 32 10.29 6.26 -13.61
CA SER A 32 9.12 7.03 -13.18
C SER A 32 8.00 6.14 -12.62
N MET A 33 7.85 4.93 -13.13
CA MET A 33 6.86 3.97 -12.66
C MET A 33 7.14 3.46 -11.25
N GLN A 34 8.39 3.48 -10.81
CA GLN A 34 8.76 3.06 -9.44
C GLN A 34 8.39 4.08 -8.36
N PHE A 35 8.10 5.33 -8.75
CA PHE A 35 7.63 6.37 -7.83
C PHE A 35 6.11 6.45 -7.70
N GLN A 36 5.38 5.59 -8.40
CA GLN A 36 3.98 5.40 -8.06
C GLN A 36 3.93 4.55 -6.81
N ASP A 37 3.96 5.22 -5.66
CA ASP A 37 3.47 4.65 -4.43
C ASP A 37 2.20 3.87 -4.77
N LEU A 38 2.20 2.61 -4.44
CA LEU A 38 1.03 1.73 -4.52
C LEU A 38 -0.08 2.22 -3.55
N ARG A 39 -0.40 3.52 -3.63
CA ARG A 39 -1.54 4.12 -2.92
C ARG A 39 -2.89 3.74 -3.52
N ALA A 40 -2.89 2.94 -4.57
CA ALA A 40 -4.12 2.54 -5.24
C ALA A 40 -4.43 1.06 -5.07
N LEU A 41 -4.19 0.52 -3.89
CA LEU A 41 -5.01 -0.57 -3.44
C LEU A 41 -6.02 -0.03 -2.43
N ASN A 42 -6.88 0.89 -2.89
CA ASN A 42 -8.26 0.82 -2.48
C ASN A 42 -8.78 -0.53 -2.96
N VAL A 43 -8.32 -1.58 -2.32
CA VAL A 43 -9.09 -2.81 -2.28
C VAL A 43 -10.30 -2.43 -1.43
N THR A 44 -11.32 -1.91 -2.08
CA THR A 44 -12.67 -2.11 -1.59
C THR A 44 -12.79 -3.62 -1.48
N LEU A 45 -12.47 -4.13 -0.31
CA LEU A 45 -12.90 -5.48 0.04
C LEU A 45 -14.39 -5.51 -0.23
N PRO A 46 -14.88 -6.42 -1.09
CA PRO A 46 -16.31 -6.57 -1.24
C PRO A 46 -16.88 -6.69 0.17
N LYS A 47 -17.91 -5.91 0.47
CA LYS A 47 -18.76 -6.13 1.63
C LYS A 47 -19.15 -7.60 1.56
N ILE A 48 -18.49 -8.43 2.34
CA ILE A 48 -18.98 -9.76 2.62
C ILE A 48 -20.05 -9.52 3.66
N ASP A 49 -21.26 -9.25 3.16
CA ASP A 49 -22.45 -9.41 3.96
C ASP A 49 -22.41 -10.83 4.50
N SER A 50 -22.18 -10.89 5.79
CA SER A 50 -22.44 -11.96 6.73
C SER A 50 -23.10 -13.21 6.12
N ALA A 51 -22.49 -14.28 6.38
CA ALA A 51 -22.95 -15.62 6.69
C ALA A 51 -22.10 -16.67 5.97
N GLY A 52 -21.25 -17.28 6.70
CA GLY A 52 -20.60 -18.51 6.26
C GLY A 52 -19.09 -18.43 6.28
N SER A 53 -18.58 -18.56 7.49
CA SER A 53 -17.32 -19.22 7.82
C SER A 53 -16.38 -19.51 6.65
N ASN A 54 -15.23 -18.89 6.62
CA ASN A 54 -14.00 -19.64 6.76
C ASN A 54 -12.80 -18.90 6.22
N LYS A 55 -11.88 -18.85 7.09
CA LYS A 55 -10.54 -18.32 7.12
C LYS A 55 -10.53 -16.85 7.49
N ILE A 56 -10.99 -16.64 8.67
CA ILE A 56 -10.54 -15.64 9.58
C ILE A 56 -9.01 -15.71 9.57
N SER A 57 -8.37 -14.80 8.84
CA SER A 57 -7.09 -14.34 9.30
C SER A 57 -7.39 -13.85 10.73
N ASN A 58 -6.94 -14.61 11.72
CA ASN A 58 -7.22 -14.37 13.13
C ASN A 58 -6.44 -13.12 13.59
N GLN A 59 -6.59 -12.03 12.83
CA GLN A 59 -5.81 -10.80 12.95
C GLN A 59 -6.70 -9.60 12.69
N LEU A 60 -6.67 -8.67 13.61
CA LEU A 60 -7.29 -7.35 13.48
C LEU A 60 -6.24 -6.37 12.96
N VAL A 61 -6.55 -5.65 11.91
CA VAL A 61 -5.64 -4.66 11.34
C VAL A 61 -6.14 -3.27 11.69
N VAL A 62 -5.35 -2.52 12.44
CA VAL A 62 -5.62 -1.12 12.76
C VAL A 62 -4.63 -0.26 11.99
N SER A 63 -5.13 0.58 11.10
CA SER A 63 -4.31 1.53 10.37
C SER A 63 -4.53 2.94 10.91
N ILE A 64 -3.44 3.71 11.01
CA ILE A 64 -3.49 5.10 11.46
C ILE A 64 -2.99 5.97 10.31
N SER A 65 -3.85 6.90 9.86
CA SER A 65 -3.49 7.84 8.80
C SER A 65 -2.57 8.94 9.32
N ARG A 66 -1.93 9.66 8.40
CA ARG A 66 -1.09 10.82 8.72
C ARG A 66 -1.85 11.91 9.48
N GLU A 67 -3.14 12.04 9.23
CA GLU A 67 -4.06 12.99 9.86
C GLU A 67 -4.49 12.55 11.27
N GLY A 68 -4.12 11.34 11.69
CA GLY A 68 -4.48 10.77 12.99
C GLY A 68 -5.83 10.06 13.00
N GLU A 69 -6.36 9.72 11.83
CA GLU A 69 -7.59 8.94 11.71
C GLU A 69 -7.30 7.45 11.88
N TYR A 70 -8.24 6.74 12.48
CA TYR A 70 -8.12 5.31 12.76
C TYR A 70 -8.99 4.50 11.81
N PHE A 71 -8.45 3.40 11.33
CA PHE A 71 -9.16 2.46 10.46
C PHE A 71 -9.04 1.05 11.02
N LEU A 72 -10.16 0.40 11.22
CA LEU A 72 -10.22 -1.00 11.62
C LEU A 72 -10.58 -1.86 10.39
N ASN A 73 -9.68 -2.76 10.00
CA ASN A 73 -9.85 -3.62 8.83
C ASN A 73 -10.24 -2.83 7.55
N GLY A 74 -9.71 -1.60 7.40
CA GLY A 74 -9.94 -0.73 6.26
C GLY A 74 -11.19 0.16 6.35
N ASN A 75 -11.97 0.06 7.41
CA ASN A 75 -13.10 0.95 7.67
C ASN A 75 -12.68 2.01 8.68
N GLU A 76 -13.02 3.26 8.40
CA GLU A 76 -12.81 4.36 9.33
C GLU A 76 -13.69 4.16 10.57
N ASP A 77 -13.07 4.22 11.73
CA ASP A 77 -13.73 4.00 13.01
C ASP A 77 -13.11 4.89 14.09
N GLU A 78 -13.89 5.23 15.09
CA GLU A 78 -13.39 5.94 16.26
C GLU A 78 -12.64 4.99 17.20
N LEU A 79 -11.66 5.52 17.92
CA LEU A 79 -10.86 4.75 18.87
C LEU A 79 -11.73 4.02 19.92
N VAL A 80 -12.84 4.63 20.30
CA VAL A 80 -13.80 4.07 21.27
C VAL A 80 -14.49 2.81 20.71
N GLU A 81 -14.88 2.84 19.43
CA GLU A 81 -15.51 1.71 18.76
C GLU A 81 -14.50 0.57 18.54
N ILE A 82 -13.28 0.92 18.17
CA ILE A 82 -12.18 -0.05 18.07
C ILE A 82 -11.96 -0.74 19.42
N GLY A 83 -12.03 0.00 20.52
CA GLY A 83 -11.93 -0.56 21.88
C GLY A 83 -13.03 -1.56 22.21
N LYS A 84 -14.25 -1.33 21.74
CA LYS A 84 -15.36 -2.29 21.91
C LYS A 84 -15.11 -3.57 21.16
N VAL A 85 -14.63 -3.47 19.90
CA VAL A 85 -14.28 -4.62 19.09
C VAL A 85 -13.14 -5.41 19.71
N PHE A 86 -12.13 -4.74 20.26
CA PHE A 86 -11.03 -5.41 20.95
C PHE A 86 -11.48 -6.17 22.19
N ARG A 87 -12.33 -5.58 23.02
CA ARG A 87 -12.88 -6.25 24.21
C ARG A 87 -13.72 -7.46 23.86
N SER A 88 -14.57 -7.36 22.85
CA SER A 88 -15.38 -8.49 22.39
C SER A 88 -14.51 -9.59 21.78
N SER A 89 -13.49 -9.23 21.02
CA SER A 89 -12.55 -10.18 20.42
C SER A 89 -11.66 -10.86 21.46
N ALA A 90 -11.33 -10.18 22.55
CA ALA A 90 -10.55 -10.74 23.65
C ALA A 90 -11.30 -11.85 24.44
N GLN A 91 -12.62 -11.88 24.33
CA GLN A 91 -13.47 -12.90 24.97
C GLN A 91 -13.59 -14.19 24.13
N LEU A 92 -13.10 -14.16 22.88
CA LEU A 92 -13.12 -15.33 22.02
C LEU A 92 -12.16 -16.42 22.54
N PRO A 93 -12.48 -17.70 22.35
CA PRO A 93 -11.61 -18.83 22.75
C PRO A 93 -10.23 -18.71 22.14
N ARG A 94 -10.15 -18.18 20.93
CA ARG A 94 -8.92 -17.91 20.22
C ARG A 94 -8.81 -16.40 19.95
N LYS A 95 -7.99 -15.74 20.75
CA LYS A 95 -7.77 -14.30 20.62
C LYS A 95 -7.08 -13.98 19.30
N PRO A 96 -7.59 -13.00 18.53
CA PRO A 96 -6.92 -12.54 17.33
C PRO A 96 -5.64 -11.77 17.67
N GLY A 97 -4.63 -11.86 16.80
CA GLY A 97 -3.51 -10.93 16.83
C GLY A 97 -3.93 -9.55 16.32
N VAL A 98 -3.26 -8.50 16.76
CA VAL A 98 -3.49 -7.13 16.29
C VAL A 98 -2.28 -6.67 15.48
N LEU A 99 -2.51 -6.22 14.26
CA LEU A 99 -1.51 -5.54 13.45
C LEU A 99 -1.82 -4.05 13.42
N VAL A 100 -0.92 -3.26 13.97
CA VAL A 100 -1.01 -1.79 13.94
C VAL A 100 -0.10 -1.29 12.83
N VAL A 101 -0.68 -0.65 11.83
CA VAL A 101 0.03 -0.05 10.69
C VAL A 101 -0.06 1.47 10.85
N ALA A 102 1.07 2.12 11.01
CA ALA A 102 1.13 3.58 11.12
C ALA A 102 1.99 4.16 10.00
N ASP A 103 1.62 5.33 9.50
CA ASP A 103 2.47 6.13 8.60
C ASP A 103 3.68 6.64 9.38
N GLU A 104 4.84 6.80 8.74
CA GLU A 104 6.07 7.26 9.38
C GLU A 104 5.93 8.64 10.03
N ASP A 105 5.06 9.49 9.50
CA ASP A 105 4.82 10.84 9.98
C ASP A 105 3.75 10.91 11.09
N VAL A 106 3.15 9.79 11.48
CA VAL A 106 2.14 9.76 12.55
C VAL A 106 2.77 10.06 13.89
N PRO A 107 2.23 11.01 14.67
CA PRO A 107 2.67 11.23 16.03
C PRO A 107 2.60 9.96 16.87
N LEU A 108 3.67 9.64 17.57
CA LEU A 108 3.79 8.43 18.41
C LEU A 108 2.63 8.28 19.41
N LYS A 109 2.02 9.39 19.81
CA LYS A 109 0.85 9.42 20.68
C LYS A 109 -0.28 8.52 20.17
N HIS A 110 -0.63 8.62 18.89
CA HIS A 110 -1.71 7.82 18.29
C HIS A 110 -1.40 6.32 18.29
N VAL A 111 -0.15 5.98 18.02
CA VAL A 111 0.31 4.58 18.09
C VAL A 111 0.22 4.05 19.51
N THR A 112 0.64 4.85 20.49
CA THR A 112 0.62 4.48 21.92
C THR A 112 -0.82 4.28 22.40
N GLU A 113 -1.75 5.13 22.01
CA GLU A 113 -3.18 5.02 22.35
C GLU A 113 -3.77 3.67 21.87
N VAL A 114 -3.45 3.25 20.64
CA VAL A 114 -3.90 1.95 20.11
C VAL A 114 -3.25 0.78 20.86
N VAL A 115 -1.97 0.87 21.17
CA VAL A 115 -1.23 -0.18 21.90
C VAL A 115 -1.77 -0.32 23.32
N ASP A 116 -2.03 0.79 24.00
CA ASP A 116 -2.62 0.78 25.34
C ASP A 116 -4.01 0.15 25.32
N LEU A 117 -4.81 0.49 24.31
CA LEU A 117 -6.12 -0.10 24.09
C LEU A 117 -6.06 -1.62 23.89
N CYS A 118 -5.06 -2.12 23.14
CA CYS A 118 -4.82 -3.56 22.98
C CYS A 118 -4.53 -4.21 24.33
N ARG A 119 -3.66 -3.63 25.14
CA ARG A 119 -3.29 -4.15 26.47
C ARG A 119 -4.47 -4.15 27.44
N GLU A 120 -5.20 -3.06 27.52
CA GLU A 120 -6.38 -2.92 28.39
C GLU A 120 -7.49 -3.91 28.01
N SER A 121 -7.61 -4.21 26.73
CA SER A 121 -8.59 -5.17 26.20
C SER A 121 -8.18 -6.63 26.40
N GLY A 122 -6.93 -6.89 26.78
CA GLY A 122 -6.41 -8.25 26.98
C GLY A 122 -5.90 -8.92 25.71
N LEU A 123 -5.69 -8.14 24.63
CA LEU A 123 -5.06 -8.60 23.38
C LEU A 123 -3.55 -8.34 23.46
N GLY A 124 -2.80 -9.32 23.97
CA GLY A 124 -1.36 -9.17 24.19
C GLY A 124 -0.48 -9.43 22.96
N ASP A 125 -1.02 -10.08 21.92
CA ASP A 125 -0.29 -10.35 20.69
C ASP A 125 -0.55 -9.23 19.67
N PHE A 126 0.31 -8.23 19.67
CA PHE A 126 0.25 -7.14 18.71
C PHE A 126 1.59 -6.94 18.01
N ARG A 127 1.53 -6.51 16.76
CA ARG A 127 2.68 -6.16 15.93
C ARG A 127 2.53 -4.74 15.43
N LEU A 128 3.66 -4.03 15.37
CA LEU A 128 3.74 -2.69 14.80
C LEU A 128 4.42 -2.78 13.44
N GLN A 129 3.85 -2.10 12.47
CA GLN A 129 4.41 -1.96 11.14
C GLN A 129 4.36 -0.50 10.72
N SER A 130 5.50 0.04 10.33
CA SER A 130 5.58 1.36 9.68
C SER A 130 5.35 1.20 8.17
N ARG A 131 4.71 2.20 7.59
CA ARG A 131 4.43 2.24 6.15
C ARG A 131 5.00 3.50 5.55
#